data_ac8e84a49fad86b9ce8f5f1169174cb9
#
_entry.id   ac8e84a49fad86b9ce8f5f1169174cb9
#
_cell.length_a   1.000
_cell.length_b   1.000
_cell.length_c   1.000
_cell.angle_alpha   90.00
_cell.angle_beta   90.00
_cell.angle_gamma   90.00
#
_symmetry.space_group_name_H-M   'P 1'
#
loop_
_entity.id
_entity.type
_entity.pdbx_description
1 polymer ?
#
loop_
_entity_poly.entity_id
_entity_poly.type
_entity_poly.pdbx_seq_one_letter_code
_entity_poly.pdbx_strand_id
1 'polypeptide(L)'
;LPIWKDEISKVEEELMVCHEIGHALWTSMDMIEKAEARGLNASFVNILEDARIEKFVKRKYPGSVNLFKKGYAALSARDFFGIADEGVNSCNLIDRINLFFKGQEGVEFSDEEKVFVNRTEKLETEDEVLDLAEELYKYMEENPETDKHNNGDVGDGESMDAPESMGSPDGSGDSGEGDSGEENSEENSEEGGNTRTSVASDTSGDLR
;
A
#
# COMPACT_ATOMS: atom_id res chain seq x y z
N LEU A 1 2.28 -2.66 7.44
CA LEU A 1 2.56 -3.97 6.85
C LEU A 1 1.66 -5.02 7.48
N PRO A 2 1.08 -5.92 6.69
CA PRO A 2 0.20 -6.97 7.18
C PRO A 2 0.91 -7.88 8.19
N ILE A 3 0.17 -8.35 9.20
CA ILE A 3 0.65 -9.35 10.16
C ILE A 3 0.41 -10.73 9.55
N TRP A 4 1.44 -11.31 9.00
CA TRP A 4 1.37 -12.64 8.39
C TRP A 4 1.23 -13.71 9.46
N LYS A 5 0.32 -14.65 9.24
CA LYS A 5 0.15 -15.85 10.09
C LYS A 5 1.17 -16.95 9.77
N ASP A 6 1.68 -16.93 8.53
CA ASP A 6 2.64 -17.88 8.00
C ASP A 6 4.00 -17.23 7.74
N GLU A 7 5.06 -18.02 7.70
CA GLU A 7 6.37 -17.53 7.28
C GLU A 7 6.33 -17.07 5.82
N ILE A 8 6.71 -15.83 5.59
CA ILE A 8 6.89 -15.27 4.26
C ILE A 8 8.36 -15.34 3.85
N SER A 9 8.61 -15.56 2.58
CA SER A 9 9.98 -15.54 2.05
C SER A 9 10.51 -14.11 2.02
N LYS A 10 11.83 -13.97 2.04
CA LYS A 10 12.47 -12.65 1.96
C LYS A 10 12.06 -11.86 0.71
N VAL A 11 11.83 -12.53 -0.42
CA VAL A 11 11.42 -11.86 -1.66
C VAL A 11 9.98 -11.33 -1.57
N GLU A 12 9.11 -12.04 -0.87
CA GLU A 12 7.74 -11.58 -0.59
C GLU A 12 7.76 -10.38 0.36
N GLU A 13 8.56 -10.43 1.43
CA GLU A 13 8.75 -9.30 2.35
C GLU A 13 9.29 -8.06 1.62
N GLU A 14 10.33 -8.21 0.82
CA GLU A 14 10.91 -7.12 0.03
C GLU A 14 9.90 -6.54 -0.99
N LEU A 15 9.06 -7.39 -1.60
CA LEU A 15 7.98 -6.97 -2.48
C LEU A 15 6.99 -6.08 -1.71
N MET A 16 6.48 -6.56 -0.56
CA MET A 16 5.52 -5.81 0.25
C MET A 16 6.07 -4.45 0.68
N VAL A 17 7.30 -4.42 1.21
CA VAL A 17 7.96 -3.15 1.59
C VAL A 17 8.07 -2.21 0.38
N CYS A 18 8.41 -2.73 -0.80
CA CYS A 18 8.56 -1.91 -1.99
C CYS A 18 7.21 -1.36 -2.48
N HIS A 19 6.13 -2.13 -2.35
CA HIS A 19 4.76 -1.73 -2.64
C HIS A 19 4.31 -0.62 -1.68
N GLU A 20 4.45 -0.78 -0.37
CA GLU A 20 4.12 0.23 0.64
C GLU A 20 4.89 1.55 0.44
N ILE A 21 6.16 1.46 0.06
CA ILE A 21 6.93 2.65 -0.33
C ILE A 21 6.29 3.34 -1.54
N GLY A 22 5.71 2.59 -2.46
CA GLY A 22 4.95 3.13 -3.58
C GLY A 22 3.79 4.00 -3.11
N HIS A 23 2.94 3.48 -2.23
CA HIS A 23 1.85 4.25 -1.63
C HIS A 23 2.36 5.47 -0.86
N ALA A 24 3.35 5.30 0.00
CA ALA A 24 3.93 6.42 0.77
C ALA A 24 4.48 7.56 -0.11
N LEU A 25 4.89 7.27 -1.34
CA LEU A 25 5.46 8.26 -2.25
C LEU A 25 4.43 8.92 -3.17
N TRP A 26 3.33 8.23 -3.50
CA TRP A 26 2.46 8.67 -4.58
C TRP A 26 0.95 8.59 -4.30
N THR A 27 0.51 8.01 -3.18
CA THR A 27 -0.90 8.03 -2.78
C THR A 27 -1.11 9.10 -1.72
N SER A 28 -2.01 10.05 -1.98
CA SER A 28 -2.32 11.13 -1.05
C SER A 28 -3.54 10.81 -0.20
N MET A 29 -3.60 11.41 0.99
CA MET A 29 -4.80 11.35 1.83
C MET A 29 -6.00 12.02 1.14
N ASP A 30 -5.76 13.06 0.34
CA ASP A 30 -6.78 13.75 -0.46
C ASP A 30 -7.49 12.80 -1.43
N MET A 31 -6.75 11.84 -2.02
CA MET A 31 -7.33 10.80 -2.88
C MET A 31 -8.34 9.93 -2.12
N ILE A 32 -8.00 9.49 -0.91
CA ILE A 32 -8.87 8.67 -0.07
C ILE A 32 -10.13 9.43 0.29
N GLU A 33 -10.00 10.68 0.76
CA GLU A 33 -11.13 11.55 1.08
C GLU A 33 -12.05 11.77 -0.15
N LYS A 34 -11.48 11.97 -1.33
CA LYS A 34 -12.24 12.09 -2.58
C LYS A 34 -12.98 10.80 -2.95
N ALA A 35 -12.34 9.64 -2.79
CA ALA A 35 -12.96 8.35 -3.05
C ALA A 35 -14.19 8.13 -2.14
N GLU A 36 -14.06 8.42 -0.85
CA GLU A 36 -15.14 8.34 0.14
C GLU A 36 -16.27 9.33 -0.19
N ALA A 37 -15.93 10.59 -0.47
CA ALA A 37 -16.90 11.62 -0.84
C ALA A 37 -17.70 11.30 -2.11
N ARG A 38 -17.09 10.58 -3.05
CA ARG A 38 -17.74 10.09 -4.28
C ARG A 38 -18.48 8.77 -4.07
N GLY A 39 -18.36 8.12 -2.90
CA GLY A 39 -18.96 6.82 -2.61
C GLY A 39 -18.42 5.70 -3.49
N LEU A 40 -17.14 5.77 -3.87
CA LEU A 40 -16.51 4.78 -4.72
C LEU A 40 -16.24 3.47 -3.97
N ASN A 41 -16.24 2.35 -4.69
CA ASN A 41 -15.86 1.08 -4.12
C ASN A 41 -14.35 1.07 -3.82
N ALA A 42 -13.98 0.91 -2.55
CA ALA A 42 -12.60 1.00 -2.07
C ALA A 42 -11.70 -0.06 -2.73
N SER A 43 -12.20 -1.28 -2.96
CA SER A 43 -11.43 -2.35 -3.61
C SER A 43 -11.04 -1.98 -5.04
N PHE A 44 -11.96 -1.36 -5.81
CA PHE A 44 -11.65 -0.89 -7.17
C PHE A 44 -10.58 0.21 -7.16
N VAL A 45 -10.73 1.16 -6.25
CA VAL A 45 -9.76 2.26 -6.09
C VAL A 45 -8.38 1.71 -5.74
N ASN A 46 -8.30 0.80 -4.76
CA ASN A 46 -7.04 0.19 -4.34
C ASN A 46 -6.36 -0.57 -5.48
N ILE A 47 -7.08 -1.45 -6.17
CA ILE A 47 -6.51 -2.25 -7.27
C ILE A 47 -5.94 -1.37 -8.39
N LEU A 48 -6.65 -0.31 -8.76
CA LEU A 48 -6.20 0.60 -9.82
C LEU A 48 -5.05 1.49 -9.35
N GLU A 49 -5.08 1.92 -8.10
CA GLU A 49 -3.96 2.66 -7.48
C GLU A 49 -2.71 1.81 -7.37
N ASP A 50 -2.83 0.54 -6.97
CA ASP A 50 -1.71 -0.42 -6.95
C ASP A 50 -1.02 -0.49 -8.31
N ALA A 51 -1.80 -0.64 -9.38
CA ALA A 51 -1.25 -0.69 -10.73
C ALA A 51 -0.48 0.61 -11.08
N ARG A 52 -1.02 1.78 -10.65
CA ARG A 52 -0.40 3.09 -10.88
C ARG A 52 0.89 3.25 -10.09
N ILE A 53 0.87 3.01 -8.78
CA ILE A 53 2.04 3.23 -7.91
C ILE A 53 3.17 2.25 -8.22
N GLU A 54 2.85 0.99 -8.48
CA GLU A 54 3.84 -0.01 -8.87
C GLU A 54 4.52 0.34 -10.20
N LYS A 55 3.78 0.88 -11.18
CA LYS A 55 4.34 1.42 -12.40
C LYS A 55 5.35 2.53 -12.09
N PHE A 56 5.04 3.42 -11.17
CA PHE A 56 5.94 4.51 -10.78
C PHE A 56 7.18 4.00 -10.04
N VAL A 57 7.03 3.01 -9.15
CA VAL A 57 8.17 2.34 -8.51
C VAL A 57 9.09 1.75 -9.56
N LYS A 58 8.54 0.97 -10.48
CA LYS A 58 9.30 0.28 -11.56
C LYS A 58 9.99 1.30 -12.49
N ARG A 59 9.34 2.44 -12.76
CA ARG A 59 9.90 3.53 -13.58
C ARG A 59 11.03 4.26 -12.86
N LYS A 60 10.84 4.58 -11.57
CA LYS A 60 11.83 5.31 -10.76
C LYS A 60 13.01 4.45 -10.34
N TYR A 61 12.75 3.17 -10.06
CA TYR A 61 13.73 2.21 -9.58
C TYR A 61 13.75 0.96 -10.47
N PRO A 62 14.40 0.98 -11.64
CA PRO A 62 14.36 -0.13 -12.61
C PRO A 62 14.79 -1.48 -12.03
N GLY A 63 15.64 -1.48 -10.99
CA GLY A 63 16.04 -2.70 -10.27
C GLY A 63 14.88 -3.42 -9.57
N SER A 64 13.79 -2.70 -9.23
CA SER A 64 12.61 -3.28 -8.59
C SER A 64 11.79 -4.17 -9.52
N VAL A 65 11.91 -4.03 -10.85
CA VAL A 65 11.13 -4.84 -11.82
C VAL A 65 11.30 -6.35 -11.56
N ASN A 66 12.55 -6.79 -11.32
CA ASN A 66 12.82 -8.19 -11.00
C ASN A 66 12.29 -8.61 -9.63
N LEU A 67 12.26 -7.68 -8.67
CA LEU A 67 11.69 -7.93 -7.34
C LEU A 67 10.19 -8.17 -7.46
N PHE A 68 9.44 -7.28 -8.12
CA PHE A 68 8.00 -7.43 -8.34
C PHE A 68 7.70 -8.76 -9.06
N LYS A 69 8.42 -9.06 -10.14
CA LYS A 69 8.23 -10.32 -10.88
C LYS A 69 8.44 -11.57 -10.00
N LYS A 70 9.51 -11.60 -9.21
CA LYS A 70 9.84 -12.76 -8.36
C LYS A 70 8.91 -12.86 -7.15
N GLY A 71 8.57 -11.72 -6.55
CA GLY A 71 7.69 -11.67 -5.39
C GLY A 71 6.28 -12.13 -5.73
N TYR A 72 5.69 -11.61 -6.81
CA TYR A 72 4.38 -12.08 -7.25
C TYR A 72 4.38 -13.54 -7.72
N ALA A 73 5.45 -14.01 -8.35
CA ALA A 73 5.58 -15.43 -8.67
C ALA A 73 5.65 -16.31 -7.40
N ALA A 74 6.31 -15.86 -6.34
CA ALA A 74 6.35 -16.57 -5.07
C ALA A 74 4.97 -16.61 -4.39
N LEU A 75 4.23 -15.49 -4.39
CA LEU A 75 2.87 -15.42 -3.88
C LEU A 75 1.92 -16.34 -4.65
N SER A 76 1.99 -16.35 -5.99
CA SER A 76 1.20 -17.26 -6.83
C SER A 76 1.50 -18.72 -6.56
N ALA A 77 2.77 -19.06 -6.34
CA ALA A 77 3.19 -20.46 -6.07
C ALA A 77 2.58 -21.05 -4.78
N ARG A 78 2.17 -20.19 -3.83
CA ARG A 78 1.48 -20.58 -2.60
C ARG A 78 -0.03 -20.32 -2.62
N ASP A 79 -0.57 -20.05 -3.80
CA ASP A 79 -1.98 -19.73 -4.02
C ASP A 79 -2.50 -18.56 -3.16
N PHE A 80 -1.67 -17.54 -2.98
CA PHE A 80 -2.04 -16.34 -2.23
C PHE A 80 -3.29 -15.64 -2.79
N PHE A 81 -3.51 -15.74 -4.09
CA PHE A 81 -4.66 -15.14 -4.77
C PHE A 81 -5.89 -16.06 -4.82
N GLY A 82 -5.82 -17.27 -4.28
CA GLY A 82 -6.95 -18.18 -4.20
C GLY A 82 -7.51 -18.66 -5.55
N ILE A 83 -6.68 -18.74 -6.58
CA ILE A 83 -7.10 -19.05 -7.96
C ILE A 83 -6.74 -20.46 -8.43
N ALA A 84 -6.12 -21.28 -7.57
CA ALA A 84 -5.60 -22.59 -7.97
C ALA A 84 -6.68 -23.55 -8.45
N ASP A 85 -7.85 -23.53 -7.82
CA ASP A 85 -8.93 -24.49 -8.10
C ASP A 85 -9.77 -24.10 -9.32
N GLU A 86 -10.06 -22.83 -9.51
CA GLU A 86 -11.02 -22.34 -10.52
C GLU A 86 -10.36 -21.66 -11.72
N GLY A 87 -9.11 -21.26 -11.55
CA GLY A 87 -8.32 -20.59 -12.58
C GLY A 87 -8.61 -19.08 -12.69
N VAL A 88 -7.65 -18.35 -13.21
CA VAL A 88 -7.66 -16.88 -13.27
C VAL A 88 -8.85 -16.29 -14.05
N ASN A 89 -9.38 -17.00 -15.04
CA ASN A 89 -10.47 -16.50 -15.87
C ASN A 89 -11.87 -16.75 -15.28
N SER A 90 -11.96 -17.38 -14.12
CA SER A 90 -13.18 -17.47 -13.33
C SER A 90 -13.44 -16.22 -12.50
N CYS A 91 -12.41 -15.44 -12.23
CA CYS A 91 -12.51 -14.20 -11.48
C CYS A 91 -13.31 -13.12 -12.23
N ASN A 92 -13.89 -12.19 -11.48
CA ASN A 92 -14.54 -11.02 -12.05
C ASN A 92 -13.55 -10.09 -12.77
N LEU A 93 -14.03 -9.06 -13.46
CA LEU A 93 -13.16 -8.22 -14.29
C LEU A 93 -12.11 -7.44 -13.50
N ILE A 94 -12.48 -6.85 -12.36
CA ILE A 94 -11.50 -6.06 -11.56
C ILE A 94 -10.41 -6.97 -10.99
N ASP A 95 -10.74 -8.18 -10.53
CA ASP A 95 -9.76 -9.14 -10.04
C ASP A 95 -8.85 -9.65 -11.17
N ARG A 96 -9.40 -9.89 -12.37
CA ARG A 96 -8.59 -10.24 -13.54
C ARG A 96 -7.63 -9.11 -13.91
N ILE A 97 -8.05 -7.85 -13.82
CA ILE A 97 -7.17 -6.68 -14.01
C ILE A 97 -6.06 -6.70 -12.97
N ASN A 98 -6.39 -6.87 -11.68
CA ASN A 98 -5.42 -6.98 -10.60
C ASN A 98 -4.38 -8.07 -10.87
N LEU A 99 -4.85 -9.29 -11.14
CA LEU A 99 -3.99 -10.45 -11.42
C LEU A 99 -3.09 -10.24 -12.64
N PHE A 100 -3.60 -9.60 -13.70
CA PHE A 100 -2.83 -9.27 -14.88
C PHE A 100 -1.65 -8.32 -14.56
N PHE A 101 -1.89 -7.24 -13.81
CA PHE A 101 -0.84 -6.30 -13.43
C PHE A 101 0.14 -6.88 -12.41
N LYS A 102 -0.27 -7.88 -11.63
CA LYS A 102 0.58 -8.68 -10.74
C LYS A 102 1.32 -9.81 -11.46
N GLY A 103 1.17 -9.91 -12.80
CA GLY A 103 1.96 -10.79 -13.66
C GLY A 103 1.45 -12.23 -13.74
N GLN A 104 0.16 -12.47 -13.44
CA GLN A 104 -0.44 -13.77 -13.68
C GLN A 104 -0.55 -14.04 -15.17
N GLU A 105 -0.16 -15.26 -15.58
CA GLU A 105 -0.24 -15.69 -16.98
C GLU A 105 -1.63 -16.24 -17.31
N GLY A 106 -2.03 -16.15 -18.57
CA GLY A 106 -3.27 -16.75 -19.06
C GLY A 106 -4.53 -15.93 -18.77
N VAL A 107 -4.42 -14.70 -18.28
CA VAL A 107 -5.58 -13.81 -18.10
C VAL A 107 -6.13 -13.39 -19.45
N GLU A 108 -7.41 -13.64 -19.67
CA GLU A 108 -8.11 -13.32 -20.93
C GLU A 108 -9.07 -12.15 -20.71
N PHE A 109 -9.17 -11.28 -21.71
CA PHE A 109 -10.08 -10.14 -21.74
C PHE A 109 -10.79 -10.06 -23.08
N SER A 110 -12.08 -9.71 -23.08
CA SER A 110 -12.82 -9.33 -24.29
C SER A 110 -12.26 -8.03 -24.88
N ASP A 111 -12.70 -7.66 -26.09
CA ASP A 111 -12.22 -6.42 -26.70
C ASP A 111 -12.75 -5.18 -25.97
N GLU A 112 -13.93 -5.26 -25.38
CA GLU A 112 -14.52 -4.23 -24.52
C GLU A 112 -13.74 -4.11 -23.21
N GLU A 113 -13.41 -5.22 -22.55
CA GLU A 113 -12.65 -5.25 -21.30
C GLU A 113 -11.22 -4.75 -21.48
N LYS A 114 -10.59 -4.99 -22.62
CA LYS A 114 -9.25 -4.48 -22.94
C LYS A 114 -9.16 -2.96 -22.89
N VAL A 115 -10.27 -2.25 -23.05
CA VAL A 115 -10.30 -0.79 -22.92
C VAL A 115 -9.90 -0.40 -21.49
N PHE A 116 -10.43 -1.08 -20.49
CA PHE A 116 -10.12 -0.83 -19.08
C PHE A 116 -8.68 -1.22 -18.74
N VAL A 117 -8.20 -2.38 -19.21
CA VAL A 117 -6.80 -2.80 -19.05
C VAL A 117 -5.83 -1.77 -19.61
N ASN A 118 -6.07 -1.29 -20.82
CA ASN A 118 -5.24 -0.28 -21.49
C ASN A 118 -5.27 1.08 -20.78
N ARG A 119 -6.39 1.43 -20.16
CA ARG A 119 -6.50 2.67 -19.36
C ARG A 119 -5.77 2.51 -18.04
N THR A 120 -5.89 1.37 -17.36
CA THR A 120 -5.15 1.06 -16.13
C THR A 120 -3.64 1.17 -16.35
N GLU A 121 -3.12 0.62 -17.45
CA GLU A 121 -1.70 0.76 -17.80
C GLU A 121 -1.24 2.21 -17.92
N LYS A 122 -2.13 3.11 -18.34
CA LYS A 122 -1.83 4.52 -18.63
C LYS A 122 -2.09 5.47 -17.46
N LEU A 123 -2.62 5.01 -16.35
CA LEU A 123 -2.90 5.84 -15.17
C LEU A 123 -1.66 6.62 -14.72
N GLU A 124 -1.75 7.93 -14.66
CA GLU A 124 -0.66 8.80 -14.18
C GLU A 124 -1.09 9.63 -12.96
N THR A 125 -2.37 9.91 -12.80
CA THR A 125 -2.90 10.74 -11.73
C THR A 125 -3.92 10.00 -10.86
N GLU A 126 -4.10 10.46 -9.62
CA GLU A 126 -5.10 9.95 -8.70
C GLU A 126 -6.54 10.20 -9.21
N ASP A 127 -6.79 11.35 -9.80
CA ASP A 127 -8.11 11.65 -10.36
C ASP A 127 -8.47 10.67 -11.50
N GLU A 128 -7.49 10.26 -12.34
CA GLU A 128 -7.71 9.22 -13.35
C GLU A 128 -8.04 7.86 -12.73
N VAL A 129 -7.45 7.52 -11.57
CA VAL A 129 -7.78 6.30 -10.82
C VAL A 129 -9.22 6.35 -10.35
N LEU A 130 -9.64 7.45 -9.71
CA LEU A 130 -10.99 7.62 -9.20
C LEU A 130 -12.04 7.57 -10.33
N ASP A 131 -11.77 8.23 -11.44
CA ASP A 131 -12.67 8.23 -12.60
C ASP A 131 -12.78 6.84 -13.22
N LEU A 132 -11.65 6.13 -13.37
CA LEU A 132 -11.65 4.78 -13.91
C LEU A 132 -12.33 3.78 -12.98
N ALA A 133 -12.15 3.92 -11.65
CA ALA A 133 -12.82 3.08 -10.66
C ALA A 133 -14.34 3.21 -10.74
N GLU A 134 -14.86 4.43 -10.88
CA GLU A 134 -16.28 4.69 -11.02
C GLU A 134 -16.84 4.09 -12.32
N GLU A 135 -16.16 4.32 -13.44
CA GLU A 135 -16.59 3.81 -14.76
C GLU A 135 -16.56 2.29 -14.80
N LEU A 136 -15.49 1.67 -14.28
CA LEU A 136 -15.34 0.22 -14.27
C LEU A 136 -16.39 -0.45 -13.39
N TYR A 137 -16.67 0.12 -12.22
CA TYR A 137 -17.72 -0.36 -11.33
C TYR A 137 -19.09 -0.34 -12.03
N LYS A 138 -19.46 0.78 -12.66
CA LYS A 138 -20.70 0.91 -13.44
C LYS A 138 -20.77 -0.07 -14.60
N TYR A 139 -19.66 -0.25 -15.32
CA TYR A 139 -19.59 -1.20 -16.42
C TYR A 139 -19.88 -2.64 -15.93
N MET A 140 -19.31 -3.04 -14.79
CA MET A 140 -19.54 -4.37 -14.22
C MET A 140 -20.98 -4.54 -13.73
N GLU A 141 -21.60 -3.51 -13.14
CA GLU A 141 -23.03 -3.55 -12.76
C GLU A 141 -23.96 -3.71 -13.98
N GLU A 142 -23.62 -3.08 -15.11
CA GLU A 142 -24.40 -3.17 -16.34
C GLU A 142 -24.16 -4.47 -17.13
N ASN A 143 -23.03 -5.15 -16.87
CA ASN A 143 -22.59 -6.37 -17.54
C ASN A 143 -22.30 -7.50 -16.53
N PRO A 144 -23.34 -8.08 -15.92
CA PRO A 144 -23.16 -9.06 -14.85
C PRO A 144 -22.44 -10.35 -15.28
N GLU A 145 -22.29 -10.61 -16.57
CA GLU A 145 -21.44 -11.70 -17.09
C GLU A 145 -19.94 -11.46 -16.85
N THR A 146 -19.53 -10.21 -16.58
CA THR A 146 -18.16 -9.88 -16.17
C THR A 146 -17.91 -10.18 -14.70
N ASP A 147 -18.98 -10.39 -13.95
CA ASP A 147 -19.00 -10.75 -12.53
C ASP A 147 -19.27 -12.26 -12.37
N LYS A 148 -18.42 -13.09 -12.97
CA LYS A 148 -18.58 -14.55 -12.98
C LYS A 148 -18.48 -15.19 -11.59
N HIS A 149 -18.08 -14.43 -10.59
CA HIS A 149 -17.87 -14.89 -9.21
C HIS A 149 -18.58 -13.99 -8.19
N ASN A 150 -19.91 -14.03 -8.19
CA ASN A 150 -20.67 -13.48 -7.06
C ASN A 150 -21.03 -14.57 -6.06
N ASN A 151 -20.08 -15.44 -5.69
CA ASN A 151 -20.29 -16.42 -4.62
C ASN A 151 -18.98 -16.83 -3.94
N GLY A 152 -18.50 -16.00 -3.11
CA GLY A 152 -17.38 -16.27 -2.22
C GLY A 152 -16.47 -15.07 -2.28
N ASP A 153 -16.48 -14.36 -1.15
CA ASP A 153 -15.37 -13.69 -0.63
C ASP A 153 -14.09 -14.34 -1.19
N VAL A 154 -13.62 -13.85 -2.36
CA VAL A 154 -12.26 -14.15 -2.81
C VAL A 154 -11.46 -13.63 -1.65
N GLY A 155 -11.02 -14.56 -0.81
CA GLY A 155 -10.52 -14.31 0.52
C GLY A 155 -9.81 -13.00 0.47
N ASP A 156 -10.30 -12.07 1.26
CA ASP A 156 -9.70 -10.79 1.50
C ASP A 156 -8.19 -11.06 1.66
N GLY A 157 -7.56 -11.30 0.52
CA GLY A 157 -6.12 -11.30 0.41
C GLY A 157 -5.83 -9.90 0.82
N GLU A 158 -5.68 -9.75 2.14
CA GLU A 158 -5.65 -8.54 2.92
C GLU A 158 -5.23 -7.44 1.97
N SER A 159 -6.24 -6.71 1.46
CA SER A 159 -6.03 -5.49 0.71
C SER A 159 -4.82 -4.88 1.40
N MET A 160 -3.71 -4.68 0.70
CA MET A 160 -2.52 -4.15 1.33
C MET A 160 -2.94 -2.79 1.83
N ASP A 161 -3.39 -2.78 3.09
CA ASP A 161 -4.24 -1.77 3.68
C ASP A 161 -3.58 -0.41 3.59
N ALA A 162 -4.35 0.53 3.12
CA ALA A 162 -4.15 1.92 3.51
C ALA A 162 -4.07 1.97 5.04
N PRO A 163 -3.13 2.72 5.63
CA PRO A 163 -2.94 2.76 7.07
C PRO A 163 -4.27 3.09 7.73
N GLU A 164 -4.72 2.20 8.61
CA GLU A 164 -5.86 2.46 9.47
C GLU A 164 -5.72 3.87 10.01
N SER A 165 -6.73 4.69 9.72
CA SER A 165 -6.91 6.01 10.27
C SER A 165 -6.44 6.00 11.73
N MET A 166 -5.36 6.71 12.04
CA MET A 166 -4.98 7.00 13.41
C MET A 166 -6.18 7.69 14.06
N GLY A 167 -6.87 6.94 14.91
CA GLY A 167 -8.01 7.43 15.67
C GLY A 167 -7.66 8.76 16.33
N SER A 168 -8.46 9.74 16.07
CA SER A 168 -8.44 11.01 16.78
C SER A 168 -8.45 10.72 18.28
N PRO A 169 -7.60 11.34 19.08
CA PRO A 169 -7.74 11.27 20.53
C PRO A 169 -9.01 12.06 20.89
N ASP A 170 -10.05 11.33 21.22
CA ASP A 170 -11.27 11.88 21.80
C ASP A 170 -10.92 12.53 23.13
N GLY A 171 -10.85 13.85 23.13
CA GLY A 171 -10.67 14.69 24.29
C GLY A 171 -12.00 14.87 25.02
N SER A 172 -12.43 13.89 25.78
CA SER A 172 -13.47 14.07 26.77
C SER A 172 -12.84 14.61 28.05
N GLY A 173 -12.98 15.92 28.26
CA GLY A 173 -12.72 16.54 29.53
C GLY A 173 -13.73 16.07 30.57
N ASP A 174 -13.23 15.50 31.66
CA ASP A 174 -13.96 15.41 32.90
C ASP A 174 -13.30 16.33 33.94
N SER A 175 -14.07 17.28 34.41
CA SER A 175 -13.77 18.21 35.48
C SER A 175 -14.09 17.52 36.83
N GLY A 176 -13.08 17.31 37.64
CA GLY A 176 -13.21 16.84 39.03
C GLY A 176 -12.31 17.63 39.96
N GLU A 177 -12.96 18.45 40.79
CA GLU A 177 -12.37 19.26 41.84
C GLU A 177 -11.73 18.47 42.99
N GLY A 178 -10.72 19.10 43.62
CA GLY A 178 -10.45 19.02 45.04
C GLY A 178 -9.30 18.13 45.47
N ASP A 179 -8.30 18.62 46.07
CA ASP A 179 -8.06 18.99 47.43
C ASP A 179 -6.54 19.15 47.71
N SER A 180 -6.30 20.08 48.56
CA SER A 180 -5.03 20.57 49.13
C SER A 180 -4.13 19.54 49.81
N GLY A 181 -2.80 19.78 49.79
CA GLY A 181 -1.84 19.15 50.68
C GLY A 181 -0.42 19.67 50.47
N GLU A 182 0.03 20.48 51.44
CA GLU A 182 1.25 21.25 51.58
C GLU A 182 2.53 20.41 51.77
N GLU A 183 3.65 21.08 51.47
CA GLU A 183 4.98 21.06 52.10
C GLU A 183 5.91 19.84 51.90
N ASN A 184 7.11 19.96 51.48
CA ASN A 184 8.26 20.65 52.09
C ASN A 184 9.53 20.54 51.23
N SER A 185 10.30 21.60 51.25
CA SER A 185 11.68 21.83 50.85
C SER A 185 12.69 20.71 51.13
N GLU A 186 13.73 20.59 50.27
CA GLU A 186 15.12 20.94 50.66
C GLU A 186 16.08 20.85 49.47
N GLU A 187 16.91 21.86 49.41
CA GLU A 187 18.09 22.07 48.57
C GLU A 187 19.15 20.94 48.72
N ASN A 188 19.92 20.67 47.71
CA ASN A 188 21.37 20.80 47.84
C ASN A 188 22.11 20.87 46.50
N SER A 189 22.95 21.86 46.43
CA SER A 189 23.96 22.21 45.42
C SER A 189 25.17 21.24 45.49
N GLU A 190 25.89 21.15 44.39
CA GLU A 190 27.37 21.31 44.19
C GLU A 190 27.77 20.62 42.88
N GLU A 191 28.21 21.34 41.93
CA GLU A 191 29.54 21.87 41.52
C GLU A 191 30.57 20.80 41.08
N GLY A 192 31.17 21.09 39.92
CA GLY A 192 32.52 20.67 39.54
C GLY A 192 32.57 19.77 38.31
N GLY A 193 33.09 20.13 37.20
CA GLY A 193 34.28 20.80 36.78
C GLY A 193 34.73 20.28 35.42
N ASN A 194 34.82 21.14 34.54
CA ASN A 194 35.76 21.35 33.44
C ASN A 194 36.80 20.25 33.13
N THR A 195 36.90 19.83 31.85
CA THR A 195 38.15 19.96 31.10
C THR A 195 37.98 19.76 29.58
N ARG A 196 38.36 20.78 28.84
CA ARG A 196 38.69 20.78 27.43
C ARG A 196 39.94 19.95 27.16
N THR A 197 39.98 19.21 26.04
CA THR A 197 41.21 19.11 25.27
C THR A 197 40.91 18.96 23.79
N SER A 198 41.24 19.98 23.06
CA SER A 198 41.41 20.05 21.63
C SER A 198 42.80 19.53 21.27
N VAL A 199 42.93 18.70 20.24
CA VAL A 199 44.14 18.66 19.42
C VAL A 199 43.74 18.45 17.96
N ALA A 200 44.21 19.37 17.18
CA ALA A 200 44.14 19.42 15.73
C ALA A 200 45.40 18.79 15.10
N SER A 201 45.34 18.75 13.77
CA SER A 201 46.46 18.60 12.82
C SER A 201 46.82 17.15 12.44
N ASP A 202 47.20 16.80 11.27
CA ASP A 202 47.41 17.49 9.99
C ASP A 202 47.93 16.48 8.97
N THR A 203 47.78 16.80 7.67
CA THR A 203 48.65 16.44 6.52
C THR A 203 48.64 15.08 5.86
N SER A 204 48.15 15.09 4.66
CA SER A 204 48.89 14.95 3.37
C SER A 204 49.58 13.64 3.01
N GLY A 205 49.38 13.26 1.76
CA GLY A 205 50.33 12.51 0.93
C GLY A 205 49.65 11.38 0.15
N ASP A 206 49.35 11.55 -1.02
CA ASP A 206 50.03 11.63 -2.30
C ASP A 206 50.34 10.27 -2.93
N LEU A 207 49.81 10.07 -4.14
CA LEU A 207 50.32 9.33 -5.31
C LEU A 207 50.68 7.83 -5.19
N ARG A 208 49.87 7.02 -5.80
CA ARG A 208 50.21 6.33 -7.10
C ARG A 208 49.04 5.53 -7.60
#